data_f7749ef5d3f2e72584cd9d1b2d926aae
#
_entry.id   f7749ef5d3f2e72584cd9d1b2d926aae
#
_cell.length_a   1.000
_cell.length_b   1.000
_cell.length_c   1.000
_cell.angle_alpha   90.00
_cell.angle_beta   90.00
_cell.angle_gamma   90.00
#
_symmetry.space_group_name_H-M   'P 1'
#
loop_
_entity.id
_entity.type
_entity.pdbx_description
1 polymer ?
#
loop_
_entity_poly.entity_id
_entity_poly.type
_entity_poly.pdbx_seq_one_letter_code
_entity_poly.pdbx_strand_id
1 'polypeptide(L)'
;MMRLAYLSLKWQAMGWLVLGRHAQALAAFDKLLQRWPDDAYGLSSRAHLHAQGGRFEQALADNERWVQVAADNAHAWFNRGYLLESLERYEEALASFVRATELAPKLDRAWYGQGLVLIRLKRYDEAVAALKRNTELQPMSPYGWYQLARVHVDRHNPEEAVKIIRHLRGFEPKVAAQLERETGLLIGTSTR
;
A
#
# COMPACT_ATOMS: atom_id res chain seq x y z
N MET A 1 22.86 -22.01 -23.16
CA MET A 1 23.37 -20.62 -23.15
C MET A 1 22.36 -19.58 -22.63
N MET A 2 21.12 -19.54 -23.11
CA MET A 2 20.12 -18.52 -22.66
C MET A 2 19.86 -18.53 -21.15
N ARG A 3 19.67 -19.69 -20.51
CA ARG A 3 19.41 -19.83 -19.07
C ARG A 3 20.55 -19.30 -18.19
N LEU A 4 21.80 -19.53 -18.61
CA LEU A 4 22.98 -19.01 -17.88
C LEU A 4 23.07 -17.49 -17.95
N ALA A 5 22.80 -16.90 -19.13
CA ALA A 5 22.77 -15.44 -19.30
C ALA A 5 21.66 -14.77 -18.46
N TYR A 6 20.47 -15.38 -18.39
CA TYR A 6 19.39 -14.93 -17.53
C TYR A 6 19.81 -14.93 -16.06
N LEU A 7 20.29 -16.07 -15.56
CA LEU A 7 20.72 -16.21 -14.18
C LEU A 7 21.85 -15.23 -13.82
N SER A 8 22.83 -15.06 -14.72
CA SER A 8 23.93 -14.11 -14.52
C SER A 8 23.43 -12.67 -14.33
N LEU A 9 22.54 -12.18 -15.21
CA LEU A 9 21.98 -10.83 -15.09
C LEU A 9 21.12 -10.67 -13.83
N LYS A 10 20.30 -11.69 -13.54
CA LYS A 10 19.48 -11.67 -12.32
C LYS A 10 20.32 -11.62 -11.04
N TRP A 11 21.34 -12.48 -10.93
CA TRP A 11 22.24 -12.46 -9.76
C TRP A 11 23.06 -11.19 -9.68
N GLN A 12 23.48 -10.62 -10.80
CA GLN A 12 24.18 -9.33 -10.84
C GLN A 12 23.27 -8.20 -10.30
N ALA A 13 22.01 -8.15 -10.78
CA ALA A 13 21.05 -7.15 -10.29
C ALA A 13 20.77 -7.29 -8.80
N MET A 14 20.56 -8.53 -8.31
CA MET A 14 20.38 -8.82 -6.89
C MET A 14 21.60 -8.44 -6.05
N GLY A 15 22.81 -8.73 -6.53
CA GLY A 15 24.05 -8.34 -5.86
C GLY A 15 24.17 -6.83 -5.68
N TRP A 16 23.82 -6.06 -6.71
CA TRP A 16 23.81 -4.59 -6.64
C TRP A 16 22.73 -4.07 -5.66
N LEU A 17 21.55 -4.72 -5.60
CA LEU A 17 20.51 -4.38 -4.62
C LEU A 17 21.00 -4.59 -3.19
N VAL A 18 21.61 -5.73 -2.89
CA VAL A 18 22.16 -6.04 -1.57
C VAL A 18 23.23 -5.03 -1.14
N LEU A 19 24.04 -4.56 -2.10
CA LEU A 19 25.07 -3.53 -1.86
C LEU A 19 24.51 -2.09 -1.84
N GLY A 20 23.19 -1.89 -1.98
CA GLY A 20 22.56 -0.58 -2.03
C GLY A 20 22.91 0.23 -3.29
N ARG A 21 23.47 -0.41 -4.31
CA ARG A 21 23.90 0.26 -5.55
C ARG A 21 22.76 0.29 -6.56
N HIS A 22 21.75 1.13 -6.30
CA HIS A 22 20.49 1.19 -7.05
C HIS A 22 20.67 1.51 -8.55
N ALA A 23 21.60 2.40 -8.91
CA ALA A 23 21.86 2.74 -10.31
C ALA A 23 22.39 1.53 -11.12
N GLN A 24 23.31 0.76 -10.51
CA GLN A 24 23.85 -0.44 -11.14
C GLN A 24 22.81 -1.57 -11.22
N ALA A 25 21.96 -1.68 -10.18
CA ALA A 25 20.85 -2.62 -10.18
C ALA A 25 19.85 -2.30 -11.29
N LEU A 26 19.47 -1.02 -11.46
CA LEU A 26 18.62 -0.57 -12.56
C LEU A 26 19.22 -0.94 -13.93
N ALA A 27 20.48 -0.62 -14.18
CA ALA A 27 21.14 -0.95 -15.44
C ALA A 27 21.19 -2.46 -15.71
N ALA A 28 21.29 -3.28 -14.65
CA ALA A 28 21.23 -4.73 -14.79
C ALA A 28 19.81 -5.22 -15.12
N PHE A 29 18.77 -4.65 -14.50
CA PHE A 29 17.37 -4.94 -14.83
C PHE A 29 17.00 -4.45 -16.23
N ASP A 30 17.53 -3.32 -16.69
CA ASP A 30 17.35 -2.86 -18.08
C ASP A 30 17.86 -3.88 -19.08
N LYS A 31 19.08 -4.40 -18.88
CA LYS A 31 19.65 -5.46 -19.74
C LYS A 31 18.83 -6.76 -19.66
N LEU A 32 18.32 -7.12 -18.47
CA LEU A 32 17.48 -8.28 -18.30
C LEU A 32 16.17 -8.13 -19.08
N LEU A 33 15.49 -7.00 -18.92
CA LEU A 33 14.19 -6.75 -19.54
C LEU A 33 14.27 -6.45 -21.04
N GLN A 34 15.40 -5.96 -21.54
CA GLN A 34 15.67 -5.92 -22.99
C GLN A 34 15.63 -7.33 -23.64
N ARG A 35 16.08 -8.35 -22.91
CA ARG A 35 16.16 -9.72 -23.39
C ARG A 35 14.97 -10.59 -23.01
N TRP A 36 14.35 -10.29 -21.88
CA TRP A 36 13.16 -10.96 -21.35
C TRP A 36 12.14 -9.91 -20.86
N PRO A 37 11.41 -9.29 -21.79
CA PRO A 37 10.53 -8.15 -21.49
C PRO A 37 9.37 -8.49 -20.54
N ASP A 38 9.02 -9.76 -20.43
CA ASP A 38 7.92 -10.28 -19.61
C ASP A 38 8.40 -10.96 -18.32
N ASP A 39 9.65 -10.74 -17.92
CA ASP A 39 10.16 -11.28 -16.67
C ASP A 39 9.53 -10.54 -15.48
N ALA A 40 8.58 -11.20 -14.82
CA ALA A 40 7.82 -10.62 -13.70
C ALA A 40 8.71 -10.15 -12.55
N TYR A 41 9.83 -10.86 -12.27
CA TYR A 41 10.78 -10.45 -11.24
C TYR A 41 11.55 -9.19 -11.65
N GLY A 42 12.02 -9.11 -12.89
CA GLY A 42 12.68 -7.93 -13.43
C GLY A 42 11.77 -6.71 -13.43
N LEU A 43 10.52 -6.87 -13.89
CA LEU A 43 9.51 -5.82 -13.91
C LEU A 43 9.20 -5.31 -12.52
N SER A 44 8.89 -6.19 -11.56
CA SER A 44 8.56 -5.80 -10.19
C SER A 44 9.74 -5.13 -9.47
N SER A 45 10.96 -5.64 -9.68
CA SER A 45 12.16 -5.09 -9.05
C SER A 45 12.54 -3.73 -9.62
N ARG A 46 12.45 -3.53 -10.95
CA ARG A 46 12.74 -2.25 -11.59
C ARG A 46 11.68 -1.21 -11.22
N ALA A 47 10.39 -1.59 -11.22
CA ALA A 47 9.31 -0.74 -10.73
C ALA A 47 9.56 -0.26 -9.29
N HIS A 48 9.96 -1.16 -8.41
CA HIS A 48 10.30 -0.82 -7.03
C HIS A 48 11.44 0.21 -6.93
N LEU A 49 12.52 0.01 -7.69
CA LEU A 49 13.64 0.95 -7.73
C LEU A 49 13.26 2.31 -8.32
N HIS A 50 12.41 2.34 -9.34
CA HIS A 50 11.87 3.58 -9.87
C HIS A 50 11.02 4.31 -8.81
N ALA A 51 10.14 3.60 -8.12
CA ALA A 51 9.31 4.17 -7.05
C ALA A 51 10.15 4.73 -5.89
N GLN A 52 11.17 3.99 -5.44
CA GLN A 52 12.11 4.49 -4.42
C GLN A 52 12.83 5.77 -4.84
N GLY A 53 13.09 5.93 -6.13
CA GLY A 53 13.69 7.13 -6.71
C GLY A 53 12.69 8.24 -7.05
N GLY A 54 11.41 8.13 -6.66
CA GLY A 54 10.35 9.09 -6.96
C GLY A 54 9.89 9.12 -8.42
N ARG A 55 10.32 8.14 -9.22
CA ARG A 55 9.97 8.02 -10.65
C ARG A 55 8.71 7.18 -10.83
N PHE A 56 7.58 7.68 -10.31
CA PHE A 56 6.33 6.91 -10.21
C PHE A 56 5.74 6.53 -11.57
N GLU A 57 5.84 7.38 -12.59
CA GLU A 57 5.37 7.05 -13.94
C GLU A 57 6.15 5.88 -14.57
N GLN A 58 7.48 5.86 -14.40
CA GLN A 58 8.32 4.77 -14.88
C GLN A 58 8.04 3.47 -14.10
N ALA A 59 7.83 3.59 -12.80
CA ALA A 59 7.43 2.47 -11.96
C ALA A 59 6.06 1.91 -12.37
N LEU A 60 5.11 2.78 -12.71
CA LEU A 60 3.78 2.38 -13.16
C LEU A 60 3.85 1.64 -14.50
N ALA A 61 4.64 2.12 -15.46
CA ALA A 61 4.79 1.45 -16.75
C ALA A 61 5.30 0.00 -16.61
N ASP A 62 6.32 -0.22 -15.77
CA ASP A 62 6.82 -1.56 -15.47
C ASP A 62 5.78 -2.41 -14.75
N ASN A 63 5.07 -1.81 -13.80
CA ASN A 63 4.06 -2.52 -13.01
C ASN A 63 2.83 -2.88 -13.86
N GLU A 64 2.42 -2.04 -14.80
CA GLU A 64 1.33 -2.36 -15.73
C GLU A 64 1.68 -3.58 -16.59
N ARG A 65 2.94 -3.67 -17.04
CA ARG A 65 3.40 -4.87 -17.72
C ARG A 65 3.41 -6.09 -16.80
N TRP A 66 3.84 -5.91 -15.53
CA TRP A 66 3.79 -6.99 -14.54
C TRP A 66 2.36 -7.49 -14.32
N VAL A 67 1.37 -6.60 -14.19
CA VAL A 67 -0.04 -6.99 -14.08
C VAL A 67 -0.53 -7.75 -15.31
N GLN A 68 -0.07 -7.40 -16.53
CA GLN A 68 -0.43 -8.13 -17.76
C GLN A 68 0.12 -9.56 -17.77
N VAL A 69 1.35 -9.76 -17.32
CA VAL A 69 2.01 -11.09 -17.33
C VAL A 69 1.68 -11.94 -16.13
N ALA A 70 1.14 -11.35 -15.05
CA ALA A 70 0.78 -12.02 -13.81
C ALA A 70 -0.55 -11.46 -13.26
N ALA A 71 -1.63 -11.57 -14.04
CA ALA A 71 -2.92 -10.97 -13.73
C ALA A 71 -3.63 -11.53 -12.49
N ASP A 72 -3.21 -12.69 -12.00
CA ASP A 72 -3.67 -13.34 -10.76
C ASP A 72 -2.80 -13.00 -9.54
N ASN A 73 -1.75 -12.19 -9.70
CA ASN A 73 -0.86 -11.80 -8.63
C ASN A 73 -1.40 -10.58 -7.86
N ALA A 74 -1.95 -10.80 -6.68
CA ALA A 74 -2.49 -9.74 -5.83
C ALA A 74 -1.47 -8.63 -5.49
N HIS A 75 -0.18 -8.98 -5.36
CA HIS A 75 0.87 -7.99 -5.08
C HIS A 75 1.14 -7.08 -6.28
N ALA A 76 0.98 -7.57 -7.51
CA ALA A 76 1.11 -6.73 -8.70
C ALA A 76 0.00 -5.67 -8.73
N TRP A 77 -1.24 -6.06 -8.44
CA TRP A 77 -2.37 -5.15 -8.32
C TRP A 77 -2.25 -4.18 -7.16
N PHE A 78 -1.80 -4.65 -5.99
CA PHE A 78 -1.52 -3.78 -4.84
C PHE A 78 -0.48 -2.70 -5.18
N ASN A 79 0.64 -3.08 -5.82
CA ASN A 79 1.68 -2.14 -6.21
C ASN A 79 1.18 -1.14 -7.27
N ARG A 80 0.34 -1.59 -8.21
CA ARG A 80 -0.32 -0.68 -9.16
C ARG A 80 -1.18 0.35 -8.43
N GLY A 81 -1.97 -0.08 -7.46
CA GLY A 81 -2.79 0.82 -6.64
C GLY A 81 -1.96 1.85 -5.90
N TYR A 82 -0.87 1.43 -5.26
CA TYR A 82 0.06 2.32 -4.56
C TYR A 82 0.70 3.37 -5.50
N LEU A 83 1.14 2.95 -6.70
CA LEU A 83 1.74 3.86 -7.67
C LEU A 83 0.74 4.86 -8.21
N LEU A 84 -0.48 4.43 -8.50
CA LEU A 84 -1.56 5.29 -8.94
C LEU A 84 -2.03 6.28 -7.86
N GLU A 85 -2.07 5.86 -6.59
CA GLU A 85 -2.32 6.75 -5.45
C GLU A 85 -1.22 7.82 -5.35
N SER A 86 0.05 7.44 -5.52
CA SER A 86 1.18 8.38 -5.52
C SER A 86 1.13 9.39 -6.68
N LEU A 87 0.45 9.04 -7.76
CA LEU A 87 0.19 9.89 -8.92
C LEU A 87 -1.18 10.60 -8.85
N GLU A 88 -1.88 10.51 -7.72
CA GLU A 88 -3.20 11.11 -7.48
C GLU A 88 -4.30 10.60 -8.44
N ARG A 89 -4.10 9.44 -9.08
CA ARG A 89 -5.05 8.77 -9.97
C ARG A 89 -5.97 7.85 -9.14
N TYR A 90 -6.81 8.45 -8.30
CA TYR A 90 -7.49 7.76 -7.20
C TYR A 90 -8.51 6.70 -7.64
N GLU A 91 -9.29 6.92 -8.68
CA GLU A 91 -10.26 5.93 -9.17
C GLU A 91 -9.58 4.68 -9.71
N GLU A 92 -8.47 4.85 -10.43
CA GLU A 92 -7.70 3.73 -10.95
C GLU A 92 -6.94 2.98 -9.83
N ALA A 93 -6.46 3.73 -8.82
CA ALA A 93 -5.87 3.16 -7.62
C ALA A 93 -6.90 2.29 -6.87
N LEU A 94 -8.12 2.81 -6.70
CA LEU A 94 -9.21 2.07 -6.06
C LEU A 94 -9.50 0.75 -6.79
N ALA A 95 -9.67 0.80 -8.12
CA ALA A 95 -9.90 -0.40 -8.91
C ALA A 95 -8.78 -1.44 -8.73
N SER A 96 -7.53 -0.98 -8.62
CA SER A 96 -6.37 -1.86 -8.42
C SER A 96 -6.36 -2.47 -7.02
N PHE A 97 -6.66 -1.70 -5.97
CA PHE A 97 -6.75 -2.22 -4.60
C PHE A 97 -7.92 -3.19 -4.44
N VAL A 98 -9.09 -2.91 -5.05
CA VAL A 98 -10.23 -3.83 -5.07
C VAL A 98 -9.80 -5.16 -5.70
N ARG A 99 -9.15 -5.12 -6.86
CA ARG A 99 -8.68 -6.34 -7.50
C ARG A 99 -7.67 -7.11 -6.64
N ALA A 100 -6.77 -6.41 -5.95
CA ALA A 100 -5.83 -7.03 -5.01
C ALA A 100 -6.55 -7.74 -3.84
N THR A 101 -7.61 -7.12 -3.28
CA THR A 101 -8.39 -7.71 -2.18
C THR A 101 -9.28 -8.87 -2.62
N GLU A 102 -9.77 -8.87 -3.86
CA GLU A 102 -10.47 -10.04 -4.45
C GLU A 102 -9.54 -11.25 -4.60
N LEU A 103 -8.33 -11.03 -5.11
CA LEU A 103 -7.33 -12.09 -5.30
C LEU A 103 -6.75 -12.59 -3.97
N ALA A 104 -6.55 -11.70 -3.02
CA ALA A 104 -5.99 -12.02 -1.70
C ALA A 104 -6.75 -11.29 -0.58
N PRO A 105 -7.88 -11.84 -0.09
CA PRO A 105 -8.71 -11.21 0.95
C PRO A 105 -8.01 -10.98 2.29
N LYS A 106 -6.84 -11.61 2.51
CA LYS A 106 -6.01 -11.44 3.70
C LYS A 106 -4.86 -10.43 3.51
N LEU A 107 -4.75 -9.79 2.35
CA LEU A 107 -3.75 -8.76 2.09
C LEU A 107 -4.18 -7.44 2.76
N ASP A 108 -3.86 -7.31 4.03
CA ASP A 108 -4.22 -6.19 4.91
C ASP A 108 -3.86 -4.81 4.33
N ARG A 109 -2.66 -4.72 3.72
CA ARG A 109 -2.19 -3.47 3.10
C ARG A 109 -3.06 -3.02 1.92
N ALA A 110 -3.67 -3.95 1.18
CA ALA A 110 -4.58 -3.59 0.09
C ALA A 110 -5.90 -3.01 0.63
N TRP A 111 -6.43 -3.56 1.72
CA TRP A 111 -7.60 -2.99 2.42
C TRP A 111 -7.30 -1.60 2.99
N TYR A 112 -6.11 -1.41 3.55
CA TYR A 112 -5.66 -0.10 4.03
C TYR A 112 -5.57 0.91 2.89
N GLY A 113 -4.87 0.58 1.78
CA GLY A 113 -4.78 1.44 0.60
C GLY A 113 -6.14 1.77 0.00
N GLN A 114 -7.05 0.77 -0.11
CA GLN A 114 -8.43 0.99 -0.54
C GLN A 114 -9.13 2.02 0.36
N GLY A 115 -8.99 1.90 1.68
CA GLY A 115 -9.56 2.85 2.64
C GLY A 115 -9.03 4.26 2.46
N LEU A 116 -7.70 4.44 2.29
CA LEU A 116 -7.08 5.75 2.09
C LEU A 116 -7.58 6.43 0.80
N VAL A 117 -7.62 5.68 -0.30
CA VAL A 117 -8.09 6.21 -1.58
C VAL A 117 -9.57 6.59 -1.50
N LEU A 118 -10.41 5.79 -0.84
CA LEU A 118 -11.82 6.10 -0.63
C LEU A 118 -12.04 7.39 0.20
N ILE A 119 -11.15 7.67 1.17
CA ILE A 119 -11.13 8.95 1.90
C ILE A 119 -10.83 10.11 0.94
N ARG A 120 -9.83 9.98 0.06
CA ARG A 120 -9.51 11.00 -0.95
C ARG A 120 -10.68 11.28 -1.88
N LEU A 121 -11.43 10.24 -2.24
CA LEU A 121 -12.63 10.31 -3.05
C LEU A 121 -13.88 10.77 -2.28
N LYS A 122 -13.78 11.00 -0.96
CA LYS A 122 -14.88 11.34 -0.06
C LYS A 122 -15.99 10.29 0.00
N ARG A 123 -15.66 9.04 -0.34
CA ARG A 123 -16.56 7.87 -0.27
C ARG A 123 -16.45 7.22 1.11
N TYR A 124 -16.85 7.97 2.13
CA TYR A 124 -16.56 7.64 3.53
C TYR A 124 -17.21 6.33 4.02
N ASP A 125 -18.40 5.99 3.55
CA ASP A 125 -19.06 4.72 3.97
C ASP A 125 -18.27 3.51 3.52
N GLU A 126 -17.78 3.55 2.29
CA GLU A 126 -16.94 2.49 1.74
C GLU A 126 -15.55 2.46 2.40
N ALA A 127 -14.99 3.63 2.72
CA ALA A 127 -13.74 3.74 3.46
C ALA A 127 -13.84 3.06 4.84
N VAL A 128 -14.94 3.26 5.55
CA VAL A 128 -15.21 2.58 6.83
C VAL A 128 -15.21 1.06 6.66
N ALA A 129 -15.85 0.53 5.61
CA ALA A 129 -15.89 -0.90 5.37
C ALA A 129 -14.49 -1.48 5.10
N ALA A 130 -13.70 -0.83 4.24
CA ALA A 130 -12.33 -1.24 3.93
C ALA A 130 -11.41 -1.16 5.15
N LEU A 131 -11.47 -0.07 5.91
CA LEU A 131 -10.64 0.11 7.10
C LEU A 131 -11.02 -0.84 8.25
N LYS A 132 -12.31 -1.15 8.43
CA LYS A 132 -12.74 -2.20 9.37
C LYS A 132 -12.10 -3.54 9.00
N ARG A 133 -12.12 -3.89 7.71
CA ARG A 133 -11.48 -5.13 7.27
C ARG A 133 -9.96 -5.12 7.53
N ASN A 134 -9.30 -3.99 7.32
CA ASN A 134 -7.88 -3.83 7.68
C ASN A 134 -7.64 -4.02 9.18
N THR A 135 -8.47 -3.40 10.06
CA THR A 135 -8.31 -3.54 11.52
C THR A 135 -8.61 -4.96 12.03
N GLU A 136 -9.51 -5.71 11.38
CA GLU A 136 -9.72 -7.13 11.68
C GLU A 136 -8.49 -7.99 11.37
N LEU A 137 -7.80 -7.68 10.25
CA LEU A 137 -6.59 -8.38 9.83
C LEU A 137 -5.36 -7.98 10.65
N GLN A 138 -5.33 -6.74 11.14
CA GLN A 138 -4.21 -6.15 11.89
C GLN A 138 -4.69 -5.44 13.16
N PRO A 139 -5.27 -6.17 14.14
CA PRO A 139 -5.97 -5.56 15.28
C PRO A 139 -5.05 -4.72 16.20
N MET A 140 -3.74 -5.04 16.22
CA MET A 140 -2.75 -4.32 17.03
C MET A 140 -1.98 -3.26 16.26
N SER A 141 -2.27 -3.06 14.97
CA SER A 141 -1.68 -1.98 14.16
C SER A 141 -2.49 -0.69 14.34
N PRO A 142 -1.89 0.42 14.79
CA PRO A 142 -2.63 1.65 15.04
C PRO A 142 -3.09 2.36 13.77
N TYR A 143 -2.48 2.09 12.63
CA TYR A 143 -2.69 2.86 11.40
C TYR A 143 -4.13 2.76 10.88
N GLY A 144 -4.68 1.54 10.79
CA GLY A 144 -6.07 1.33 10.36
C GLY A 144 -7.07 1.95 11.31
N TRP A 145 -6.87 1.78 12.62
CA TRP A 145 -7.71 2.39 13.66
C TRP A 145 -7.67 3.92 13.63
N TYR A 146 -6.49 4.50 13.43
CA TYR A 146 -6.33 5.95 13.32
C TYR A 146 -7.16 6.51 12.16
N GLN A 147 -7.04 5.92 10.96
CA GLN A 147 -7.81 6.37 9.81
C GLN A 147 -9.31 6.13 10.00
N LEU A 148 -9.69 4.99 10.59
CA LEU A 148 -11.09 4.68 10.86
C LEU A 148 -11.73 5.70 11.82
N ALA A 149 -11.02 6.11 12.87
CA ALA A 149 -11.51 7.16 13.78
C ALA A 149 -11.71 8.49 13.02
N ARG A 150 -10.74 8.90 12.20
CA ARG A 150 -10.83 10.14 11.42
C ARG A 150 -12.00 10.12 10.44
N VAL A 151 -12.20 9.02 9.72
CA VAL A 151 -13.35 8.89 8.81
C VAL A 151 -14.68 9.01 9.56
N HIS A 152 -14.78 8.48 10.77
CA HIS A 152 -16.00 8.66 11.58
C HIS A 152 -16.22 10.12 11.96
N VAL A 153 -15.16 10.90 12.23
CA VAL A 153 -15.27 12.34 12.46
C VAL A 153 -15.75 13.06 11.19
N ASP A 154 -15.16 12.74 10.03
CA ASP A 154 -15.53 13.33 8.74
C ASP A 154 -16.99 13.02 8.34
N ARG A 155 -17.53 11.89 8.81
CA ARG A 155 -18.94 11.49 8.65
C ARG A 155 -19.88 12.11 9.68
N HIS A 156 -19.42 13.01 10.53
CA HIS A 156 -20.16 13.55 11.65
C HIS A 156 -20.72 12.48 12.62
N ASN A 157 -19.95 11.41 12.81
CA ASN A 157 -20.25 10.32 13.76
C ASN A 157 -19.20 10.25 14.88
N PRO A 158 -19.15 11.26 15.78
CA PRO A 158 -18.12 11.35 16.82
C PRO A 158 -18.21 10.22 17.87
N GLU A 159 -19.37 9.62 18.06
CA GLU A 159 -19.53 8.52 19.04
C GLU A 159 -18.70 7.30 18.67
N GLU A 160 -18.70 6.91 17.40
CA GLU A 160 -17.87 5.80 16.91
C GLU A 160 -16.37 6.18 16.97
N ALA A 161 -16.01 7.41 16.62
CA ALA A 161 -14.63 7.88 16.76
C ALA A 161 -14.15 7.78 18.22
N VAL A 162 -14.96 8.18 19.20
CA VAL A 162 -14.66 8.06 20.63
C VAL A 162 -14.44 6.60 21.05
N LYS A 163 -15.27 5.66 20.59
CA LYS A 163 -15.07 4.23 20.88
C LYS A 163 -13.72 3.73 20.37
N ILE A 164 -13.35 4.12 19.14
CA ILE A 164 -12.08 3.73 18.51
C ILE A 164 -10.90 4.35 19.26
N ILE A 165 -10.96 5.64 19.62
CA ILE A 165 -9.89 6.30 20.39
C ILE A 165 -9.71 5.62 21.75
N ARG A 166 -10.81 5.23 22.42
CA ARG A 166 -10.76 4.48 23.69
C ARG A 166 -10.10 3.11 23.50
N HIS A 167 -10.38 2.41 22.39
CA HIS A 167 -9.73 1.15 22.04
C HIS A 167 -8.22 1.34 21.84
N LEU A 168 -7.82 2.34 21.04
CA LEU A 168 -6.41 2.70 20.82
C LEU A 168 -5.67 3.03 22.11
N ARG A 169 -6.32 3.69 23.06
CA ARG A 169 -5.71 4.04 24.36
C ARG A 169 -5.25 2.79 25.12
N GLY A 170 -5.88 1.65 24.90
CA GLY A 170 -5.53 0.37 25.54
C GLY A 170 -4.20 -0.23 25.09
N PHE A 171 -3.73 0.07 23.85
CA PHE A 171 -2.49 -0.51 23.32
C PHE A 171 -1.55 0.52 22.67
N GLU A 172 -2.06 1.66 22.17
CA GLU A 172 -1.28 2.75 21.57
C GLU A 172 -1.70 4.12 22.13
N PRO A 173 -1.42 4.40 23.41
CA PRO A 173 -1.93 5.60 24.09
C PRO A 173 -1.43 6.91 23.45
N LYS A 174 -0.25 6.90 22.81
CA LYS A 174 0.28 8.08 22.11
C LYS A 174 -0.56 8.44 20.89
N VAL A 175 -0.96 7.43 20.11
CA VAL A 175 -1.83 7.62 18.93
C VAL A 175 -3.23 8.05 19.36
N ALA A 176 -3.77 7.49 20.42
CA ALA A 176 -5.05 7.93 21.00
C ALA A 176 -5.01 9.40 21.41
N ALA A 177 -3.97 9.82 22.15
CA ALA A 177 -3.79 11.22 22.56
C ALA A 177 -3.58 12.17 21.37
N GLN A 178 -2.95 11.70 20.29
CA GLN A 178 -2.84 12.47 19.05
C GLN A 178 -4.21 12.71 18.44
N LEU A 179 -5.03 11.65 18.28
CA LEU A 179 -6.40 11.76 17.76
C LEU A 179 -7.27 12.68 18.59
N GLU A 180 -7.20 12.62 19.92
CA GLU A 180 -7.93 13.52 20.82
C GLU A 180 -7.60 14.99 20.54
N ARG A 181 -6.31 15.31 20.38
CA ARG A 181 -5.88 16.68 20.05
C ARG A 181 -6.36 17.13 18.67
N GLU A 182 -6.27 16.24 17.67
CA GLU A 182 -6.61 16.57 16.28
C GLU A 182 -8.12 16.70 16.07
N THR A 183 -8.91 15.90 16.77
CA THR A 183 -10.38 15.85 16.61
C THR A 183 -11.14 16.69 17.63
N GLY A 184 -10.49 17.12 18.72
CA GLY A 184 -11.15 17.79 19.85
C GLY A 184 -12.03 16.85 20.68
N LEU A 185 -12.04 15.55 20.41
CA LEU A 185 -12.84 14.55 21.12
C LEU A 185 -12.09 14.09 22.37
N LEU A 186 -12.35 14.75 23.50
CA LEU A 186 -11.78 14.36 24.80
C LEU A 186 -12.50 13.13 25.35
N ILE A 187 -11.77 12.04 25.53
CA ILE A 187 -12.25 10.90 26.31
C ILE A 187 -11.94 11.19 27.76
N GLY A 188 -12.93 11.64 28.53
CA GLY A 188 -12.80 11.82 29.95
C GLY A 188 -12.17 10.57 30.60
N THR A 189 -11.15 10.76 31.42
CA THR A 189 -10.68 9.72 32.32
C THR A 189 -11.86 9.40 33.22
N SER A 190 -12.48 8.23 33.03
CA SER A 190 -13.43 7.71 34.02
C SER A 190 -12.64 7.53 35.30
N THR A 191 -12.66 8.53 36.15
CA THR A 191 -12.25 8.40 37.55
C THR A 191 -13.17 7.37 38.18
N ARG A 192 -12.64 6.17 38.40
CA ARG A 192 -13.18 5.25 39.39
C ARG A 192 -12.77 5.71 40.75
#